data_bd8aabf289e703bcce7a05e9be49a4f4
#
_entry.id   bd8aabf289e703bcce7a05e9be49a4f4
#
_cell.length_a   1.000
_cell.length_b   1.000
_cell.length_c   1.000
_cell.angle_alpha   90.00
_cell.angle_beta   90.00
_cell.angle_gamma   90.00
#
_symmetry.space_group_name_H-M   'P 1'
#
loop_
_entity.id
_entity.type
_entity.pdbx_description
1 polymer ?
#
loop_
_entity_poly.entity_id
_entity_poly.type
_entity_poly.pdbx_seq_one_letter_code
_entity_poly.pdbx_strand_id
1 'polypeptide(L)'
;MSEMTHRAARGAFGKAIDIAMKNADKNWEKEVVRLLDLSENYMKGEKLDVDYEKARKMVCDRDGALNKYISRILAEVDPHVLKTTALNLGFEAFFHGTKTIRKMRMAHQCNVPWLILMDPTSACNLHCTGCWAAEYGNRLNLTFEEMDSVIRAGGWGFTFICSPAESLS
;
A
#
# COMPACT_ATOMS: atom_id res chain seq x y z
N MET A 1 3.05 8.65 -17.65
CA MET A 1 3.87 7.43 -17.81
C MET A 1 3.06 6.45 -18.62
N SER A 2 3.61 5.81 -19.64
CA SER A 2 2.86 4.83 -20.42
C SER A 2 2.57 3.57 -19.60
N GLU A 3 1.53 2.82 -19.92
CA GLU A 3 1.19 1.56 -19.26
C GLU A 3 2.36 0.57 -19.31
N MET A 4 3.10 0.58 -20.41
CA MET A 4 4.29 -0.25 -20.59
C MET A 4 5.42 0.10 -19.61
N THR A 5 5.63 1.38 -19.36
CA THR A 5 6.63 1.85 -18.37
C THR A 5 6.23 1.47 -16.94
N HIS A 6 4.94 1.55 -16.64
CA HIS A 6 4.41 1.13 -15.33
C HIS A 6 4.61 -0.37 -15.10
N ARG A 7 4.23 -1.22 -16.07
CA ARG A 7 4.43 -2.67 -15.98
C ARG A 7 5.91 -3.06 -15.83
N ALA A 8 6.81 -2.39 -16.57
CA ALA A 8 8.24 -2.62 -16.46
C ALA A 8 8.78 -2.25 -15.08
N ALA A 9 8.39 -1.08 -14.55
CA ALA A 9 8.79 -0.64 -13.20
C ALA A 9 8.26 -1.61 -12.13
N ARG A 10 6.97 -1.99 -12.18
CA ARG A 10 6.39 -2.97 -11.26
C ARG A 10 7.12 -4.31 -11.32
N GLY A 11 7.48 -4.78 -12.52
CA GLY A 11 8.26 -6.00 -12.71
C GLY A 11 9.66 -5.91 -12.11
N ALA A 12 10.33 -4.77 -12.24
CA ALA A 12 11.63 -4.54 -11.63
C ALA A 12 11.57 -4.55 -10.10
N PHE A 13 10.57 -3.88 -9.51
CA PHE A 13 10.33 -3.92 -8.07
C PHE A 13 10.02 -5.36 -7.60
N GLY A 14 9.18 -6.11 -8.33
CA GLY A 14 8.87 -7.49 -7.98
C GLY A 14 10.11 -8.39 -7.97
N LYS A 15 10.99 -8.27 -8.97
CA LYS A 15 12.28 -9.00 -9.00
C LYS A 15 13.19 -8.60 -7.85
N ALA A 16 13.27 -7.32 -7.52
CA ALA A 16 14.07 -6.84 -6.39
C ALA A 16 13.57 -7.38 -5.05
N ILE A 17 12.23 -7.45 -4.86
CA ILE A 17 11.62 -8.07 -3.68
C ILE A 17 11.95 -9.57 -3.62
N ASP A 18 11.85 -10.31 -4.75
CA ASP A 18 12.21 -11.73 -4.79
C ASP A 18 13.68 -11.97 -4.40
N ILE A 19 14.58 -11.11 -4.84
CA ILE A 19 16.00 -11.17 -4.48
C ILE A 19 16.19 -10.85 -2.99
N ALA A 20 15.52 -9.82 -2.47
CA ALA A 20 15.56 -9.45 -1.07
C ALA A 20 15.11 -10.61 -0.17
N MET A 21 14.00 -11.26 -0.54
CA MET A 21 13.46 -12.40 0.21
C MET A 21 14.39 -13.63 0.18
N LYS A 22 15.02 -13.93 -0.96
CA LYS A 22 15.99 -15.02 -1.06
C LYS A 22 17.23 -14.79 -0.23
N ASN A 23 17.61 -13.56 0.01
CA ASN A 23 18.78 -13.17 0.78
C ASN A 23 18.44 -12.75 2.22
N ALA A 24 17.19 -12.88 2.62
CA ALA A 24 16.68 -12.44 3.93
C ALA A 24 17.49 -13.02 5.10
N ASP A 25 17.90 -14.28 5.00
CA ASP A 25 18.68 -14.95 6.05
C ASP A 25 20.12 -14.44 6.18
N LYS A 26 20.66 -13.75 5.17
CA LYS A 26 22.08 -13.41 5.12
C LYS A 26 22.38 -11.92 5.21
N ASN A 27 21.61 -11.07 4.57
CA ASN A 27 21.91 -9.64 4.43
C ASN A 27 20.68 -8.85 3.95
N TRP A 28 19.56 -9.05 4.59
CA TRP A 28 18.30 -8.42 4.20
C TRP A 28 18.37 -6.88 4.24
N GLU A 29 19.17 -6.30 5.15
CA GLU A 29 19.35 -4.84 5.25
C GLU A 29 19.85 -4.25 3.92
N LYS A 30 20.82 -4.92 3.29
CA LYS A 30 21.38 -4.51 2.02
C LYS A 30 20.33 -4.55 0.89
N GLU A 31 19.47 -5.54 0.90
CA GLU A 31 18.43 -5.68 -0.12
C GLU A 31 17.30 -4.66 0.10
N VAL A 32 16.94 -4.36 1.35
CA VAL A 32 15.98 -3.29 1.65
C VAL A 32 16.55 -1.92 1.26
N VAL A 33 17.84 -1.67 1.50
CA VAL A 33 18.50 -0.43 1.03
C VAL A 33 18.43 -0.33 -0.49
N ARG A 34 18.67 -1.41 -1.24
CA ARG A 34 18.50 -1.42 -2.71
C ARG A 34 17.06 -1.09 -3.15
N LEU A 35 16.06 -1.60 -2.43
CA LEU A 35 14.65 -1.23 -2.70
C LEU A 35 14.41 0.26 -2.42
N LEU A 36 14.99 0.83 -1.36
CA LEU A 36 14.95 2.26 -1.10
C LEU A 36 15.61 3.08 -2.23
N ASP A 37 16.77 2.64 -2.73
CA ASP A 37 17.45 3.29 -3.85
C ASP A 37 16.62 3.25 -5.15
N LEU A 38 15.97 2.11 -5.44
CA LEU A 38 15.05 1.98 -6.57
C LEU A 38 13.85 2.92 -6.41
N SER A 39 13.30 3.02 -5.20
CA SER A 39 12.16 3.90 -4.92
C SER A 39 12.53 5.37 -5.02
N GLU A 40 13.70 5.77 -4.52
CA GLU A 40 14.23 7.12 -4.64
C GLU A 40 14.42 7.50 -6.11
N ASN A 41 15.04 6.63 -6.91
CA ASN A 41 15.22 6.84 -8.35
C ASN A 41 13.85 6.92 -9.08
N TYR A 42 12.90 6.07 -8.74
CA TYR A 42 11.55 6.11 -9.31
C TYR A 42 10.81 7.41 -8.99
N MET A 43 11.02 7.94 -7.78
CA MET A 43 10.39 9.17 -7.30
C MET A 43 11.20 10.44 -7.60
N LYS A 44 12.31 10.31 -8.32
CA LYS A 44 13.17 11.45 -8.69
C LYS A 44 12.36 12.50 -9.46
N GLY A 45 12.45 13.74 -9.01
CA GLY A 45 11.66 14.86 -9.55
C GLY A 45 10.31 15.08 -8.90
N GLU A 46 9.85 14.17 -8.04
CA GLU A 46 8.69 14.38 -7.19
C GLU A 46 9.12 15.01 -5.86
N LYS A 47 8.44 16.06 -5.43
CA LYS A 47 8.65 16.64 -4.10
C LYS A 47 7.95 15.75 -3.06
N LEU A 48 8.57 14.62 -2.73
CA LEU A 48 8.19 13.81 -1.57
C LEU A 48 9.02 14.25 -0.38
N ASP A 49 8.35 14.41 0.75
CA ASP A 49 8.99 14.72 2.02
C ASP A 49 9.46 13.41 2.70
N VAL A 50 10.22 12.61 1.94
CA VAL A 50 10.80 11.34 2.40
C VAL A 50 12.31 11.51 2.52
N ASP A 51 12.80 11.40 3.75
CA ASP A 51 14.22 11.38 4.03
C ASP A 51 14.78 9.97 3.82
N TYR A 52 15.20 9.69 2.58
CA TYR A 52 15.76 8.39 2.21
C TYR A 52 17.06 8.08 2.94
N GLU A 53 17.86 9.09 3.27
CA GLU A 53 19.10 8.88 4.02
C GLU A 53 18.82 8.43 5.44
N LYS A 54 17.86 9.08 6.10
CA LYS A 54 17.38 8.66 7.41
C LYS A 54 16.78 7.25 7.38
N ALA A 55 15.98 6.95 6.36
CA ALA A 55 15.41 5.61 6.19
C ALA A 55 16.49 4.52 6.08
N ARG A 56 17.54 4.75 5.28
CA ARG A 56 18.68 3.83 5.16
C ARG A 56 19.39 3.62 6.51
N LYS A 57 19.64 4.71 7.24
CA LYS A 57 20.26 4.62 8.57
C LYS A 57 19.40 3.79 9.53
N MET A 58 18.08 4.01 9.54
CA MET A 58 17.16 3.26 10.40
C MET A 58 17.09 1.76 10.04
N VAL A 59 17.16 1.42 8.75
CA VAL A 59 17.17 0.03 8.28
C VAL A 59 18.46 -0.67 8.71
N CYS A 60 19.61 0.01 8.67
CA CYS A 60 20.91 -0.56 9.01
C CYS A 60 21.20 -0.57 10.52
N ASP A 61 20.43 0.15 11.32
CA ASP A 61 20.57 0.19 12.78
C ASP A 61 19.97 -1.08 13.41
N ARG A 62 20.81 -2.07 13.65
CA ARG A 62 20.39 -3.39 14.19
C ARG A 62 19.76 -3.33 15.57
N ASP A 63 20.03 -2.33 16.36
CA ASP A 63 19.42 -2.11 17.66
C ASP A 63 18.12 -1.32 17.57
N GLY A 64 17.88 -0.69 16.44
CA GLY A 64 16.72 0.12 16.17
C GLY A 64 15.41 -0.66 16.05
N ALA A 65 14.32 -0.02 16.44
CA ALA A 65 12.97 -0.61 16.38
C ALA A 65 12.56 -1.03 14.96
N LEU A 66 12.90 -0.22 13.94
CA LEU A 66 12.55 -0.51 12.55
C LEU A 66 13.27 -1.77 12.05
N ASN A 67 14.58 -1.91 12.32
CA ASN A 67 15.34 -3.08 11.92
C ASN A 67 14.77 -4.36 12.57
N LYS A 68 14.52 -4.34 13.86
CA LYS A 68 13.90 -5.45 14.59
C LYS A 68 12.52 -5.81 14.04
N TYR A 69 11.70 -4.82 13.70
CA TYR A 69 10.38 -5.01 13.12
C TYR A 69 10.46 -5.68 11.74
N ILE A 70 11.32 -5.17 10.83
CA ILE A 70 11.49 -5.75 9.49
C ILE A 70 12.04 -7.17 9.59
N SER A 71 13.04 -7.40 10.45
CA SER A 71 13.62 -8.73 10.68
C SER A 71 12.56 -9.75 11.12
N ARG A 72 11.67 -9.32 12.01
CA ARG A 72 10.56 -10.16 12.46
C ARG A 72 9.54 -10.43 11.35
N ILE A 73 9.16 -9.43 10.57
CA ILE A 73 8.27 -9.60 9.41
C ILE A 73 8.87 -10.63 8.43
N LEU A 74 10.15 -10.50 8.11
CA LEU A 74 10.82 -11.41 7.18
C LEU A 74 10.88 -12.85 7.70
N ALA A 75 10.91 -13.04 9.03
CA ALA A 75 10.95 -14.36 9.64
C ALA A 75 9.56 -15.01 9.82
N GLU A 76 8.52 -14.21 10.07
CA GLU A 76 7.21 -14.73 10.51
C GLU A 76 6.15 -14.69 9.40
N VAL A 77 6.27 -13.80 8.40
CA VAL A 77 5.25 -13.60 7.38
C VAL A 77 5.52 -14.46 6.15
N ASP A 78 4.47 -15.11 5.65
CA ASP A 78 4.54 -15.88 4.41
C ASP A 78 5.12 -15.03 3.25
N PRO A 79 6.12 -15.55 2.52
CA PRO A 79 6.79 -14.82 1.45
C PRO A 79 5.87 -14.30 0.35
N HIS A 80 4.80 -15.04 0.01
CA HIS A 80 3.85 -14.62 -1.01
C HIS A 80 3.01 -13.43 -0.52
N VAL A 81 2.56 -13.47 0.73
CA VAL A 81 1.84 -12.37 1.37
C VAL A 81 2.72 -11.13 1.44
N LEU A 82 3.98 -11.29 1.88
CA LEU A 82 4.94 -10.19 1.96
C LEU A 82 5.18 -9.53 0.61
N LYS A 83 5.43 -10.33 -0.44
CA LYS A 83 5.62 -9.84 -1.80
C LYS A 83 4.39 -9.11 -2.33
N THR A 84 3.21 -9.70 -2.15
CA THR A 84 1.94 -9.13 -2.62
C THR A 84 1.66 -7.80 -1.92
N THR A 85 1.86 -7.73 -0.62
CA THR A 85 1.70 -6.50 0.16
C THR A 85 2.70 -5.43 -0.25
N ALA A 86 3.97 -5.78 -0.40
CA ALA A 86 5.01 -4.83 -0.81
C ALA A 86 4.76 -4.28 -2.23
N LEU A 87 4.27 -5.08 -3.16
CA LEU A 87 3.93 -4.63 -4.50
C LEU A 87 2.66 -3.76 -4.51
N ASN A 88 1.60 -4.19 -3.84
CA ASN A 88 0.33 -3.48 -3.90
C ASN A 88 0.34 -2.22 -3.03
N LEU A 89 0.78 -2.32 -1.79
CA LEU A 89 0.82 -1.17 -0.89
C LEU A 89 2.04 -0.28 -1.13
N GLY A 90 3.22 -0.87 -1.28
CA GLY A 90 4.46 -0.12 -1.49
C GLY A 90 4.53 0.48 -2.90
N PHE A 91 4.53 -0.35 -3.93
CA PHE A 91 4.71 0.15 -5.29
C PHE A 91 3.44 0.81 -5.85
N GLU A 92 2.31 0.11 -5.87
CA GLU A 92 1.09 0.64 -6.50
C GLU A 92 0.48 1.80 -5.72
N ALA A 93 0.20 1.61 -4.44
CA ALA A 93 -0.48 2.64 -3.66
C ALA A 93 0.46 3.80 -3.30
N PHE A 94 1.64 3.52 -2.73
CA PHE A 94 2.50 4.57 -2.23
C PHE A 94 3.28 5.28 -3.34
N PHE A 95 4.04 4.57 -4.18
CA PHE A 95 4.87 5.24 -5.18
C PHE A 95 4.08 5.64 -6.42
N HIS A 96 3.45 4.70 -7.10
CA HIS A 96 2.72 4.98 -8.35
C HIS A 96 1.46 5.82 -8.09
N GLY A 97 0.68 5.46 -7.07
CA GLY A 97 -0.53 6.18 -6.67
C GLY A 97 -0.24 7.63 -6.31
N THR A 98 0.79 7.90 -5.52
CA THR A 98 1.17 9.27 -5.15
C THR A 98 1.47 10.14 -6.38
N LYS A 99 2.20 9.62 -7.38
CA LYS A 99 2.45 10.34 -8.63
C LYS A 99 1.15 10.65 -9.39
N THR A 100 0.28 9.66 -9.48
CA THR A 100 -1.01 9.78 -10.17
C THR A 100 -1.91 10.78 -9.46
N ILE A 101 -2.05 10.68 -8.14
CA ILE A 101 -2.83 11.60 -7.31
C ILE A 101 -2.37 13.05 -7.50
N ARG A 102 -1.06 13.31 -7.46
CA ARG A 102 -0.53 14.65 -7.67
C ARG A 102 -0.91 15.21 -9.03
N LYS A 103 -0.78 14.40 -10.08
CA LYS A 103 -1.18 14.77 -11.44
C LYS A 103 -2.68 15.09 -11.50
N MET A 104 -3.51 14.26 -10.88
CA MET A 104 -4.96 14.47 -10.87
C MET A 104 -5.39 15.69 -10.06
N ARG A 105 -4.74 15.94 -8.91
CA ARG A 105 -4.96 17.16 -8.13
C ARG A 105 -4.70 18.43 -8.95
N MET A 106 -3.63 18.44 -9.73
CA MET A 106 -3.32 19.59 -10.61
C MET A 106 -4.29 19.70 -11.76
N ALA A 107 -4.67 18.60 -12.39
CA ALA A 107 -5.57 18.61 -13.55
C ALA A 107 -7.00 19.02 -13.19
N HIS A 108 -7.50 18.56 -12.05
CA HIS A 108 -8.88 18.76 -11.62
C HIS A 108 -9.07 19.87 -10.56
N GLN A 109 -7.98 20.50 -10.11
CA GLN A 109 -7.98 21.55 -9.09
C GLN A 109 -8.77 21.14 -7.82
N CYS A 110 -8.71 19.86 -7.46
CA CYS A 110 -9.39 19.31 -6.28
C CYS A 110 -8.46 18.43 -5.46
N ASN A 111 -8.82 18.19 -4.20
CA ASN A 111 -8.09 17.25 -3.36
C ASN A 111 -8.51 15.82 -3.71
N VAL A 112 -7.55 15.01 -4.19
CA VAL A 112 -7.73 13.58 -4.41
C VAL A 112 -7.21 12.84 -3.17
N PRO A 113 -8.02 12.03 -2.48
CA PRO A 113 -7.58 11.28 -1.30
C PRO A 113 -6.54 10.22 -1.71
N TRP A 114 -5.67 9.87 -0.78
CA TRP A 114 -4.73 8.75 -0.98
C TRP A 114 -5.38 7.39 -0.70
N LEU A 115 -6.30 7.36 0.24
CA LEU A 115 -6.99 6.17 0.71
C LEU A 115 -8.48 6.44 0.83
N ILE A 116 -9.29 5.48 0.39
CA ILE A 116 -10.72 5.45 0.65
C ILE A 116 -11.01 4.15 1.41
N LEU A 117 -11.57 4.29 2.60
CA LEU A 117 -12.17 3.19 3.35
C LEU A 117 -13.65 3.13 3.00
N MET A 118 -14.12 1.97 2.60
CA MET A 118 -15.50 1.76 2.20
C MET A 118 -16.09 0.56 2.94
N ASP A 119 -17.19 0.80 3.63
CA ASP A 119 -18.01 -0.23 4.25
C ASP A 119 -19.25 -0.45 3.38
N PRO A 120 -19.32 -1.53 2.61
CA PRO A 120 -20.42 -1.76 1.65
C PRO A 120 -21.78 -1.93 2.30
N THR A 121 -21.82 -2.39 3.53
CA THR A 121 -23.05 -2.65 4.27
C THR A 121 -22.89 -2.41 5.76
N SER A 122 -23.94 -1.96 6.41
CA SER A 122 -24.01 -1.91 7.87
C SER A 122 -24.57 -3.20 8.49
N ALA A 123 -24.93 -4.20 7.67
CA ALA A 123 -25.42 -5.49 8.12
C ALA A 123 -24.25 -6.33 8.67
N CYS A 124 -23.94 -6.15 9.93
CA CYS A 124 -22.93 -6.92 10.64
C CYS A 124 -23.58 -7.79 11.71
N ASN A 125 -23.17 -9.06 11.79
CA ASN A 125 -23.64 -10.00 12.80
C ASN A 125 -22.74 -10.04 14.05
N LEU A 126 -21.70 -9.20 14.10
CA LEU A 126 -20.79 -9.10 15.23
C LEU A 126 -21.17 -7.95 16.16
N HIS A 127 -20.88 -8.12 17.45
CA HIS A 127 -21.04 -7.09 18.48
C HIS A 127 -19.69 -6.77 19.12
N CYS A 128 -18.77 -6.25 18.31
CA CYS A 128 -17.41 -5.94 18.77
C CYS A 128 -17.45 -4.75 19.75
N THR A 129 -16.77 -4.88 20.90
CA THR A 129 -16.64 -3.80 21.86
C THR A 129 -15.94 -2.60 21.23
N GLY A 130 -16.59 -1.43 21.28
CA GLY A 130 -16.04 -0.19 20.69
C GLY A 130 -16.19 -0.10 19.16
N CYS A 131 -17.00 -0.94 18.53
CA CYS A 131 -17.29 -0.82 17.11
C CYS A 131 -18.12 0.43 16.83
N TRP A 132 -17.59 1.32 15.99
CA TRP A 132 -18.28 2.56 15.60
C TRP A 132 -19.50 2.32 14.71
N ALA A 133 -19.60 1.15 14.04
CA ALA A 133 -20.70 0.77 13.15
C ALA A 133 -21.77 -0.13 13.81
N ALA A 134 -21.58 -0.55 15.07
CA ALA A 134 -22.42 -1.58 15.70
C ALA A 134 -23.89 -1.17 15.91
N GLU A 135 -24.21 0.14 15.88
CA GLU A 135 -25.55 0.64 16.19
C GLU A 135 -26.40 0.97 14.96
N TYR A 136 -25.84 0.88 13.75
CA TYR A 136 -26.56 1.29 12.53
C TYR A 136 -27.56 0.25 12.02
N GLY A 137 -27.47 -0.99 12.48
CA GLY A 137 -28.31 -2.09 12.02
C GLY A 137 -28.17 -2.35 10.52
N ASN A 138 -29.13 -3.05 9.92
CA ASN A 138 -29.09 -3.40 8.48
C ASN A 138 -29.82 -2.35 7.62
N ARG A 139 -29.45 -1.07 7.76
CA ARG A 139 -30.19 0.03 7.10
C ARG A 139 -29.42 0.70 5.99
N LEU A 140 -28.10 0.63 6.04
CA LEU A 140 -27.20 1.32 5.11
C LEU A 140 -26.49 0.27 4.26
N ASN A 141 -26.78 0.28 2.96
CA ASN A 141 -26.13 -0.62 2.01
C ASN A 141 -25.80 0.19 0.76
N LEU A 142 -24.60 0.01 0.25
CA LEU A 142 -24.22 0.53 -1.06
C LEU A 142 -24.70 -0.44 -2.14
N THR A 143 -25.25 0.11 -3.23
CA THR A 143 -25.56 -0.69 -4.40
C THR A 143 -24.27 -1.06 -5.15
N PHE A 144 -24.38 -2.06 -6.02
CA PHE A 144 -23.25 -2.44 -6.89
C PHE A 144 -22.79 -1.25 -7.78
N GLU A 145 -23.74 -0.49 -8.30
CA GLU A 145 -23.48 0.67 -9.17
C GLU A 145 -22.77 1.78 -8.42
N GLU A 146 -23.10 2.02 -7.16
CA GLU A 146 -22.42 3.00 -6.30
C GLU A 146 -20.99 2.56 -6.04
N MET A 147 -20.78 1.30 -5.65
CA MET A 147 -19.45 0.74 -5.43
C MET A 147 -18.60 0.77 -6.70
N ASP A 148 -19.15 0.35 -7.84
CA ASP A 148 -18.46 0.34 -9.14
C ASP A 148 -18.08 1.76 -9.57
N SER A 149 -18.95 2.74 -9.33
CA SER A 149 -18.66 4.16 -9.61
C SER A 149 -17.46 4.67 -8.81
N VAL A 150 -17.39 4.33 -7.51
CA VAL A 150 -16.27 4.71 -6.64
C VAL A 150 -14.99 3.99 -7.07
N ILE A 151 -15.07 2.69 -7.38
CA ILE A 151 -13.92 1.88 -7.82
C ILE A 151 -13.37 2.38 -9.17
N ARG A 152 -14.23 2.72 -10.12
CA ARG A 152 -13.81 3.29 -11.43
C ARG A 152 -13.09 4.61 -11.28
N ALA A 153 -13.46 5.43 -10.31
CA ALA A 153 -12.72 6.64 -9.96
C ALA A 153 -11.30 6.33 -9.45
N GLY A 154 -10.99 5.06 -9.11
CA GLY A 154 -9.65 4.60 -8.70
C GLY A 154 -8.55 4.83 -9.74
N GLY A 155 -8.89 5.04 -11.01
CA GLY A 155 -7.93 5.52 -12.03
C GLY A 155 -7.24 6.84 -11.68
N TRP A 156 -7.71 7.55 -10.63
CA TRP A 156 -7.07 8.74 -10.07
C TRP A 156 -5.92 8.42 -9.10
N GLY A 157 -5.64 7.13 -8.86
CA GLY A 157 -4.46 6.67 -8.12
C GLY A 157 -4.65 6.45 -6.63
N PHE A 158 -5.88 6.53 -6.11
CA PHE A 158 -6.14 6.24 -4.70
C PHE A 158 -6.30 4.75 -4.43
N THR A 159 -6.05 4.36 -3.18
CA THR A 159 -6.13 2.99 -2.71
C THR A 159 -7.48 2.75 -2.06
N PHE A 160 -8.07 1.58 -2.32
CA PHE A 160 -9.28 1.14 -1.65
C PHE A 160 -8.96 0.14 -0.54
N ILE A 161 -9.60 0.34 0.60
CA ILE A 161 -9.78 -0.68 1.62
C ILE A 161 -11.28 -0.91 1.74
N CYS A 162 -11.71 -2.10 1.36
CA CYS A 162 -13.08 -2.54 1.58
C CYS A 162 -13.10 -3.40 2.85
N SER A 163 -13.91 -3.03 3.82
CA SER A 163 -14.17 -3.87 4.97
C SER A 163 -15.24 -4.90 4.56
N PRO A 164 -14.92 -6.20 4.52
CA PRO A 164 -15.95 -7.20 4.32
C PRO A 164 -16.85 -7.21 5.57
N ALA A 165 -18.10 -6.84 5.40
CA ALA A 165 -19.10 -7.28 6.36
C ALA A 165 -19.25 -8.79 6.15
N GLU A 166 -18.54 -9.57 6.92
CA GLU A 166 -18.69 -11.02 6.87
C GLU A 166 -20.07 -11.39 7.44
N SER A 167 -21.04 -11.49 6.56
CA SER A 167 -22.19 -12.33 6.81
C SER A 167 -21.72 -13.78 6.64
N LEU A 168 -21.17 -14.35 7.69
CA LEU A 168 -21.07 -15.79 7.80
C LEU A 168 -22.50 -16.32 7.97
N SER A 169 -23.10 -16.69 6.85
CA SER A 169 -24.32 -17.50 6.83
C SER A 169 -24.01 -18.94 7.18
#